data_6622acdc8adca10da7b56ea834db1b1a
#
_entry.id   6622acdc8adca10da7b56ea834db1b1a
#
_cell.length_a   1.000
_cell.length_b   1.000
_cell.length_c   1.000
_cell.angle_alpha   90.00
_cell.angle_beta   90.00
_cell.angle_gamma   90.00
#
_symmetry.space_group_name_H-M   'P 1'
#
loop_
_entity.id
_entity.type
_entity.pdbx_description
1 polymer ?
#
loop_
_entity_poly.entity_id
_entity_poly.type
_entity_poly.pdbx_seq_one_letter_code
_entity_poly.pdbx_strand_id
1 'polypeptide(L)'
;MNLKYLVVVFFVFYGESIFAENDDWRSYGKDSGGGHYSRASEITPENVHLLEQAWVHRSGDYQSGANTRGKIAPEIQTSFQATPLLVNETLYYCTPFNRVFALNPETGEEKWVFDPQVNPAGRPLKTCRSLSSWEDPNKNENDICHHRLIGVTMDVDLFSIDARTGKLCEDFGNDGKVDLRKGLGDHPDIYYWSSSPPAIIDEKIIVGGSVIDNTNINIPGGVVRAYNIRTGDLEWFWDPVPPGMEVSSNDNENALYQRGTANVWSIISTDSDLNLIYLPTGNASPDYYGGHREGLDYYNSSVVALKADTGEVAWHFKTVYHDIWDYDVPSQPTLYDIERDGKKIKALAQTTKMGLVFLLNRETGEPIYPIEEREVPRGSLEGEKLSKVQPFPTKPLPLNPIYFDPEEAYGFTFWDKGYCKRTAKKLRNEGLYTPPSVEGSIHYPSAIGGNNWGGPAIDPSRNIMVVNTMNMASLIVMVPREDCNKSIDELAINDTQARFTSVEQNEGIPYCNLRSMGFFSPLGVPCTKPPWGTLTAVDLDTGDHLWNVPLGTSRDIAPFPLWWIKGAPNMGGPTVTATGVTFIAATTDYFLRAFNTETGTEIAKFRVPTGGHATP
;
A
#
# COMPACT_ATOMS: atom_id res chain seq x y z
N MET A 1 15.79 29.48 79.93
CA MET A 1 14.51 29.35 79.19
C MET A 1 14.84 29.63 77.75
N ASN A 2 15.22 28.57 76.97
CA ASN A 2 15.67 28.65 75.57
C ASN A 2 14.54 28.24 74.65
N LEU A 3 14.01 29.20 73.90
CA LEU A 3 12.97 28.99 72.88
C LEU A 3 13.67 28.60 71.56
N LYS A 4 13.51 27.31 71.15
CA LYS A 4 13.97 26.83 69.83
C LYS A 4 12.90 27.15 68.78
N TYR A 5 13.21 27.98 67.82
CA TYR A 5 12.38 28.23 66.63
C TYR A 5 12.51 27.02 65.68
N LEU A 6 11.38 26.35 65.40
CA LEU A 6 11.25 25.36 64.38
C LEU A 6 10.93 26.05 63.05
N VAL A 7 11.89 26.07 62.11
CA VAL A 7 11.66 26.57 60.74
C VAL A 7 11.11 25.40 59.94
N VAL A 8 9.82 25.47 59.60
CA VAL A 8 9.20 24.53 58.64
C VAL A 8 9.37 25.08 57.25
N VAL A 9 10.24 24.46 56.43
CA VAL A 9 10.41 24.78 54.99
C VAL A 9 9.34 23.98 54.24
N PHE A 10 8.34 24.67 53.69
CA PHE A 10 7.41 24.12 52.73
C PHE A 10 8.10 24.05 51.35
N PHE A 11 8.44 22.84 50.90
CA PHE A 11 8.73 22.60 49.51
C PHE A 11 7.38 22.56 48.75
N VAL A 12 7.10 23.65 48.05
CA VAL A 12 6.06 23.64 47.00
C VAL A 12 6.68 22.95 45.81
N PHE A 13 6.34 21.69 45.63
CA PHE A 13 6.53 21.02 44.34
C PHE A 13 5.57 21.68 43.34
N TYR A 14 6.10 22.58 42.50
CA TYR A 14 5.46 22.85 41.23
C TYR A 14 5.60 21.58 40.41
N GLY A 15 4.56 20.76 40.39
CA GLY A 15 4.38 19.78 39.34
C GLY A 15 4.26 20.58 38.05
N GLU A 16 5.31 20.61 37.25
CA GLU A 16 5.17 20.90 35.85
C GLU A 16 4.25 19.81 35.32
N SER A 17 3.01 20.18 35.02
CA SER A 17 2.15 19.39 34.14
C SER A 17 2.91 19.35 32.82
N ILE A 18 3.67 18.28 32.60
CA ILE A 18 4.10 17.91 31.27
C ILE A 18 2.78 17.66 30.55
N PHE A 19 2.29 18.66 29.81
CA PHE A 19 1.27 18.43 28.83
C PHE A 19 1.87 17.36 27.91
N ALA A 20 1.36 16.14 28.00
CA ALA A 20 1.66 15.11 27.04
C ALA A 20 1.36 15.74 25.67
N GLU A 21 2.40 15.94 24.86
CA GLU A 21 2.24 16.43 23.50
C GLU A 21 1.23 15.50 22.84
N ASN A 22 0.12 16.04 22.34
CA ASN A 22 -1.02 15.26 21.86
C ASN A 22 -0.53 14.31 20.77
N ASP A 23 -0.48 12.99 21.03
CA ASP A 23 0.03 11.97 20.12
C ASP A 23 -1.09 11.46 19.19
N ASP A 24 -1.97 12.37 18.75
CA ASP A 24 -3.05 12.08 17.83
C ASP A 24 -2.56 11.36 16.57
N TRP A 25 -3.38 10.43 16.10
CA TRP A 25 -3.19 9.71 14.84
C TRP A 25 -4.19 10.27 13.81
N ARG A 26 -3.79 11.32 13.06
CA ARG A 26 -4.69 12.13 12.23
C ARG A 26 -4.82 11.67 10.78
N SER A 27 -3.94 10.78 10.34
CA SER A 27 -3.95 10.19 9.00
C SER A 27 -3.40 8.76 9.03
N TYR A 28 -3.44 8.06 7.90
CA TYR A 28 -3.04 6.65 7.77
C TYR A 28 -1.68 6.35 8.41
N GLY A 29 -0.67 7.14 8.14
CA GLY A 29 0.69 6.96 8.68
C GLY A 29 0.97 7.77 9.95
N LYS A 30 -0.04 8.14 10.73
CA LYS A 30 -0.08 9.07 11.84
C LYS A 30 -0.10 10.52 11.40
N ASP A 31 0.80 10.93 10.54
CA ASP A 31 0.89 12.24 9.92
C ASP A 31 0.89 12.12 8.38
N SER A 32 0.93 13.22 7.70
CA SER A 32 0.93 13.28 6.24
C SER A 32 2.20 12.72 5.60
N GLY A 33 3.28 12.55 6.35
CA GLY A 33 4.55 11.99 5.90
C GLY A 33 4.61 10.47 5.93
N GLY A 34 3.66 9.79 6.62
CA GLY A 34 3.54 8.35 6.57
C GLY A 34 4.57 7.57 7.38
N GLY A 35 5.09 8.14 8.46
CA GLY A 35 6.17 7.54 9.25
C GLY A 35 5.77 6.32 10.08
N HIS A 36 4.47 6.10 10.36
CA HIS A 36 3.96 5.04 11.23
C HIS A 36 4.69 4.96 12.58
N TYR A 37 4.95 6.12 13.17
CA TYR A 37 5.73 6.25 14.39
C TYR A 37 4.89 6.84 15.53
N SER A 38 4.77 6.10 16.66
CA SER A 38 4.12 6.57 17.87
C SER A 38 5.14 7.08 18.88
N ARG A 39 4.87 8.25 19.46
CA ARG A 39 5.67 8.82 20.57
C ARG A 39 5.29 8.23 21.93
N ALA A 40 4.24 7.39 21.98
CA ALA A 40 3.79 6.74 23.22
C ALA A 40 4.95 5.96 23.86
N SER A 41 5.10 6.11 25.17
CA SER A 41 6.26 5.59 25.92
C SER A 41 5.92 4.60 27.01
N GLU A 42 4.63 4.30 27.22
CA GLU A 42 4.19 3.37 28.29
C GLU A 42 4.48 1.91 27.94
N ILE A 43 4.44 1.56 26.63
CA ILE A 43 4.72 0.20 26.17
C ILE A 43 6.20 0.12 25.76
N THR A 44 6.94 -0.75 26.46
CA THR A 44 8.39 -0.94 26.24
C THR A 44 8.70 -2.39 25.87
N PRO A 45 9.90 -2.71 25.37
CA PRO A 45 10.31 -4.09 25.12
C PRO A 45 10.17 -5.01 26.34
N GLU A 46 10.30 -4.46 27.57
CA GLU A 46 10.25 -5.21 28.82
C GLU A 46 8.83 -5.52 29.25
N ASN A 47 7.82 -4.69 28.92
CA ASN A 47 6.45 -4.85 29.40
C ASN A 47 5.42 -5.20 28.31
N VAL A 48 5.78 -5.14 27.02
CA VAL A 48 4.84 -5.40 25.92
C VAL A 48 4.17 -6.78 26.01
N HIS A 49 4.84 -7.77 26.59
CA HIS A 49 4.28 -9.11 26.79
C HIS A 49 3.12 -9.16 27.80
N LEU A 50 2.91 -8.08 28.57
CA LEU A 50 1.82 -7.93 29.55
C LEU A 50 0.54 -7.35 28.94
N LEU A 51 0.56 -6.96 27.66
CA LEU A 51 -0.63 -6.43 26.98
C LEU A 51 -1.75 -7.48 26.95
N GLU A 52 -2.95 -7.03 27.26
CA GLU A 52 -4.18 -7.82 27.21
C GLU A 52 -5.20 -7.11 26.31
N GLN A 53 -6.10 -7.89 25.70
CA GLN A 53 -7.19 -7.34 24.90
C GLN A 53 -8.19 -6.62 25.79
N ALA A 54 -8.30 -5.28 25.67
CA ALA A 54 -9.24 -4.49 26.45
C ALA A 54 -10.69 -4.71 25.99
N TRP A 55 -10.93 -4.65 24.69
CA TRP A 55 -12.25 -4.81 24.07
C TRP A 55 -12.15 -5.27 22.61
N VAL A 56 -13.29 -5.58 22.01
CA VAL A 56 -13.45 -5.91 20.58
C VAL A 56 -14.70 -5.24 20.04
N HIS A 57 -14.54 -4.44 19.00
CA HIS A 57 -15.67 -3.91 18.24
C HIS A 57 -15.97 -4.81 17.03
N ARG A 58 -17.25 -5.05 16.73
CA ARG A 58 -17.72 -5.90 15.63
C ARG A 58 -18.65 -5.11 14.71
N SER A 59 -18.12 -4.59 13.61
CA SER A 59 -18.89 -3.81 12.63
C SER A 59 -19.97 -4.62 11.90
N GLY A 60 -19.83 -5.95 11.82
CA GLY A 60 -20.70 -6.81 11.02
C GLY A 60 -20.30 -6.94 9.54
N ASP A 61 -19.30 -6.21 9.08
CA ASP A 61 -18.92 -6.10 7.66
C ASP A 61 -17.87 -7.13 7.21
N TYR A 62 -17.53 -8.08 8.06
CA TYR A 62 -16.61 -9.14 7.68
C TYR A 62 -17.33 -10.23 6.88
N GLN A 63 -16.83 -10.50 5.67
CA GLN A 63 -17.27 -11.58 4.80
C GLN A 63 -16.04 -12.36 4.30
N SER A 64 -15.93 -13.63 4.65
CA SER A 64 -14.79 -14.47 4.30
C SER A 64 -14.72 -14.85 2.81
N GLY A 65 -15.77 -14.61 2.05
CA GLY A 65 -15.93 -15.10 0.68
C GLY A 65 -16.28 -16.59 0.60
N ALA A 66 -16.33 -17.32 1.71
CA ALA A 66 -16.70 -18.73 1.71
C ALA A 66 -18.23 -18.88 1.57
N ASN A 67 -18.68 -19.59 0.56
CA ASN A 67 -20.07 -20.00 0.44
C ASN A 67 -20.37 -21.24 1.31
N THR A 68 -21.66 -21.63 1.40
CA THR A 68 -22.13 -22.79 2.19
C THR A 68 -21.51 -24.13 1.82
N ARG A 69 -20.76 -24.20 0.72
CA ARG A 69 -20.04 -25.41 0.25
C ARG A 69 -18.52 -25.28 0.43
N GLY A 70 -18.05 -24.27 1.18
CA GLY A 70 -16.62 -24.01 1.40
C GLY A 70 -15.85 -23.51 0.16
N LYS A 71 -16.53 -23.17 -0.94
CA LYS A 71 -15.89 -22.54 -2.10
C LYS A 71 -15.77 -21.05 -1.84
N ILE A 72 -14.62 -20.48 -2.20
CA ILE A 72 -14.39 -19.04 -2.14
C ILE A 72 -15.20 -18.41 -3.29
N ALA A 73 -15.98 -17.39 -2.93
CA ALA A 73 -16.70 -16.51 -3.85
C ALA A 73 -16.09 -15.10 -3.70
N PRO A 74 -15.09 -14.75 -4.52
CA PRO A 74 -14.37 -13.48 -4.38
C PRO A 74 -15.28 -12.25 -4.42
N GLU A 75 -16.40 -12.35 -5.13
CA GLU A 75 -17.41 -11.30 -5.25
C GLU A 75 -18.08 -10.89 -3.93
N ILE A 76 -18.01 -11.74 -2.91
CA ILE A 76 -18.53 -11.44 -1.58
C ILE A 76 -17.44 -11.28 -0.51
N GLN A 77 -16.18 -11.43 -0.89
CA GLN A 77 -15.06 -11.30 0.05
C GLN A 77 -14.80 -9.85 0.41
N THR A 78 -14.58 -9.59 1.70
CA THR A 78 -14.14 -8.29 2.22
C THR A 78 -12.72 -8.38 2.76
N SER A 79 -11.98 -7.26 2.69
CA SER A 79 -10.64 -7.14 3.25
C SER A 79 -10.57 -5.96 4.21
N PHE A 80 -10.43 -6.23 5.50
CA PHE A 80 -10.18 -5.21 6.51
C PHE A 80 -8.73 -4.75 6.45
N GLN A 81 -8.50 -3.56 5.90
CA GLN A 81 -7.18 -2.94 5.74
C GLN A 81 -7.07 -1.61 6.51
N ALA A 82 -8.11 -1.25 7.29
CA ALA A 82 -8.20 0.06 7.91
C ALA A 82 -7.21 0.23 9.06
N THR A 83 -6.39 1.26 8.99
CA THR A 83 -5.69 1.85 10.13
C THR A 83 -6.63 2.88 10.76
N PRO A 84 -6.97 2.74 12.05
CA PRO A 84 -7.82 3.70 12.74
C PRO A 84 -7.13 5.05 12.90
N LEU A 85 -7.93 6.12 12.96
CA LEU A 85 -7.49 7.42 13.45
C LEU A 85 -7.81 7.53 14.95
N LEU A 86 -6.93 8.18 15.70
CA LEU A 86 -7.17 8.57 17.09
C LEU A 86 -7.01 10.08 17.19
N VAL A 87 -8.11 10.80 17.32
CA VAL A 87 -8.12 12.26 17.35
C VAL A 87 -9.08 12.74 18.42
N ASN A 88 -8.62 13.65 19.28
CA ASN A 88 -9.43 14.23 20.34
C ASN A 88 -10.19 13.16 21.16
N GLU A 89 -9.48 12.16 21.68
CA GLU A 89 -10.02 11.07 22.51
C GLU A 89 -11.17 10.30 21.82
N THR A 90 -11.14 10.19 20.51
CA THR A 90 -12.09 9.40 19.74
C THR A 90 -11.36 8.59 18.68
N LEU A 91 -11.66 7.29 18.64
CA LEU A 91 -11.14 6.37 17.65
C LEU A 91 -12.11 6.27 16.49
N TYR A 92 -11.61 6.57 15.28
CA TYR A 92 -12.39 6.50 14.05
C TYR A 92 -11.81 5.43 13.14
N TYR A 93 -12.66 4.64 12.51
CA TYR A 93 -12.22 3.72 11.47
C TYR A 93 -13.30 3.49 10.42
N CYS A 94 -12.89 3.12 9.20
CA CYS A 94 -13.81 2.75 8.13
C CYS A 94 -13.82 1.23 7.89
N THR A 95 -14.95 0.72 7.42
CA THR A 95 -15.13 -0.69 7.09
C THR A 95 -14.96 -0.94 5.59
N PRO A 96 -14.88 -2.23 5.15
CA PRO A 96 -14.88 -2.58 3.72
C PRO A 96 -16.08 -2.05 2.93
N PHE A 97 -17.19 -1.72 3.59
CA PHE A 97 -18.37 -1.08 2.97
C PHE A 97 -18.39 0.43 3.20
N ASN A 98 -17.25 1.02 3.54
CA ASN A 98 -17.05 2.45 3.79
C ASN A 98 -17.95 3.04 4.89
N ARG A 99 -18.53 2.22 5.77
CA ARG A 99 -19.15 2.73 7.00
C ARG A 99 -18.06 3.28 7.91
N VAL A 100 -18.32 4.41 8.53
CA VAL A 100 -17.40 5.05 9.48
C VAL A 100 -17.96 4.92 10.88
N PHE A 101 -17.15 4.39 11.79
CA PHE A 101 -17.47 4.27 13.20
C PHE A 101 -16.63 5.23 14.03
N ALA A 102 -17.25 5.89 15.00
CA ALA A 102 -16.59 6.61 16.07
C ALA A 102 -16.78 5.87 17.38
N LEU A 103 -15.68 5.53 18.02
CA LEU A 103 -15.67 4.74 19.26
C LEU A 103 -15.01 5.50 20.40
N ASN A 104 -15.42 5.18 21.62
CA ASN A 104 -14.63 5.49 22.80
C ASN A 104 -13.37 4.60 22.80
N PRO A 105 -12.13 5.14 22.82
CA PRO A 105 -10.91 4.34 22.72
C PRO A 105 -10.66 3.45 23.95
N GLU A 106 -11.20 3.80 25.13
CA GLU A 106 -11.01 3.02 26.36
C GLU A 106 -11.98 1.84 26.44
N THR A 107 -13.24 2.02 26.00
CA THR A 107 -14.31 1.04 26.19
C THR A 107 -14.73 0.31 24.92
N GLY A 108 -14.44 0.85 23.74
CA GLY A 108 -14.92 0.36 22.45
C GLY A 108 -16.40 0.66 22.19
N GLU A 109 -17.07 1.45 23.03
CA GLU A 109 -18.47 1.83 22.83
C GLU A 109 -18.65 2.75 21.64
N GLU A 110 -19.69 2.50 20.83
CA GLU A 110 -20.03 3.31 19.68
C GLU A 110 -20.56 4.68 20.11
N LYS A 111 -19.90 5.76 19.67
CA LYS A 111 -20.41 7.13 19.80
C LYS A 111 -21.42 7.43 18.70
N TRP A 112 -21.10 7.04 17.47
CA TRP A 112 -21.95 7.14 16.29
C TRP A 112 -21.44 6.26 15.14
N VAL A 113 -22.30 6.03 14.14
CA VAL A 113 -21.96 5.39 12.87
C VAL A 113 -22.50 6.21 11.70
N PHE A 114 -21.67 6.41 10.67
CA PHE A 114 -22.07 6.93 9.36
C PHE A 114 -22.10 5.78 8.36
N ASP A 115 -23.21 5.62 7.64
CA ASP A 115 -23.40 4.61 6.59
C ASP A 115 -23.66 5.31 5.25
N PRO A 116 -22.70 5.30 4.30
CA PRO A 116 -22.89 5.90 2.98
C PRO A 116 -23.82 5.10 2.07
N GLN A 117 -24.24 3.89 2.46
CA GLN A 117 -25.14 2.98 1.72
C GLN A 117 -24.60 2.61 0.32
N VAL A 118 -23.31 2.25 0.26
CA VAL A 118 -22.64 1.90 -0.99
C VAL A 118 -23.19 0.62 -1.63
N ASN A 119 -23.04 0.52 -2.96
CA ASN A 119 -23.34 -0.70 -3.69
C ASN A 119 -22.11 -1.59 -3.87
N PRO A 120 -21.95 -2.69 -3.11
CA PRO A 120 -20.77 -3.57 -3.20
C PRO A 120 -20.83 -4.54 -4.39
N ALA A 121 -21.93 -4.59 -5.16
CA ALA A 121 -22.11 -5.57 -6.24
C ALA A 121 -21.07 -5.36 -7.35
N GLY A 122 -20.41 -6.45 -7.75
CA GLY A 122 -19.43 -6.43 -8.84
C GLY A 122 -18.10 -5.73 -8.53
N ARG A 123 -17.93 -5.12 -7.36
CA ARG A 123 -16.68 -4.41 -7.02
C ARG A 123 -15.53 -5.41 -6.80
N PRO A 124 -14.37 -5.18 -7.45
CA PRO A 124 -13.25 -6.13 -7.40
C PRO A 124 -12.59 -6.19 -6.02
N LEU A 125 -12.56 -5.07 -5.30
CA LEU A 125 -11.95 -4.97 -3.98
C LEU A 125 -12.87 -4.20 -3.02
N LYS A 126 -13.33 -4.87 -1.96
CA LYS A 126 -14.14 -4.27 -0.90
C LYS A 126 -13.22 -3.99 0.29
N THR A 127 -12.73 -2.78 0.35
CA THR A 127 -11.80 -2.34 1.41
C THR A 127 -11.87 -0.84 1.62
N CYS A 128 -11.46 -0.40 2.79
CA CYS A 128 -11.10 0.97 3.12
C CYS A 128 -9.81 0.91 3.94
N ARG A 129 -8.81 1.72 3.62
CA ARG A 129 -7.52 1.69 4.32
C ARG A 129 -7.44 2.68 5.47
N SER A 130 -8.11 3.83 5.38
CA SER A 130 -8.24 4.83 6.44
C SER A 130 -9.17 5.97 5.99
N LEU A 131 -9.25 6.96 6.85
CA LEU A 131 -9.85 8.27 6.63
C LEU A 131 -8.75 9.33 6.78
N SER A 132 -9.09 10.59 6.52
CA SER A 132 -8.26 11.74 6.84
C SER A 132 -9.02 12.71 7.72
N SER A 133 -8.30 13.35 8.65
CA SER A 133 -8.85 14.24 9.67
C SER A 133 -8.32 15.65 9.47
N TRP A 134 -9.22 16.64 9.56
CA TRP A 134 -8.87 18.05 9.44
C TRP A 134 -9.75 18.92 10.33
N GLU A 135 -9.13 19.89 11.01
CA GLU A 135 -9.80 20.88 11.84
C GLU A 135 -9.75 22.25 11.16
N ASP A 136 -10.90 22.90 11.06
CA ASP A 136 -11.00 24.22 10.45
C ASP A 136 -10.54 25.31 11.42
N PRO A 137 -9.39 25.94 11.19
CA PRO A 137 -8.87 26.98 12.08
C PRO A 137 -9.75 28.24 12.12
N ASN A 138 -10.71 28.36 11.18
CA ASN A 138 -11.62 29.51 11.09
C ASN A 138 -12.98 29.29 11.79
N LYS A 139 -13.22 28.08 12.34
CA LYS A 139 -14.43 27.72 13.08
C LYS A 139 -14.13 27.54 14.56
N ASN A 140 -15.15 27.71 15.41
CA ASN A 140 -15.01 27.35 16.82
C ASN A 140 -15.19 25.84 17.00
N GLU A 141 -14.62 25.26 18.06
CA GLU A 141 -14.68 23.81 18.36
C GLU A 141 -16.10 23.23 18.39
N ASN A 142 -17.10 24.05 18.77
CA ASN A 142 -18.51 23.64 18.83
C ASN A 142 -19.28 23.82 17.53
N ASP A 143 -18.71 24.48 16.54
CA ASP A 143 -19.37 24.70 15.25
C ASP A 143 -19.48 23.39 14.48
N ILE A 144 -20.58 23.23 13.74
CA ILE A 144 -20.75 22.05 12.88
C ILE A 144 -19.63 22.02 11.82
N CYS A 145 -19.04 20.84 11.62
CA CYS A 145 -17.92 20.66 10.69
C CYS A 145 -16.69 21.54 10.98
N HIS A 146 -16.45 21.89 12.26
CA HIS A 146 -15.15 22.37 12.71
C HIS A 146 -14.10 21.25 12.52
N HIS A 147 -14.36 20.05 13.01
CA HIS A 147 -13.53 18.88 12.79
C HIS A 147 -14.21 17.98 11.76
N ARG A 148 -13.52 17.75 10.62
CA ARG A 148 -14.00 16.95 9.49
C ARG A 148 -13.25 15.62 9.38
N LEU A 149 -13.99 14.56 9.10
CA LEU A 149 -13.45 13.31 8.60
C LEU A 149 -13.77 13.22 7.11
N ILE A 150 -12.76 12.89 6.32
CA ILE A 150 -12.82 12.89 4.87
C ILE A 150 -12.47 11.50 4.36
N GLY A 151 -13.27 10.97 3.44
CA GLY A 151 -13.05 9.68 2.83
C GLY A 151 -13.62 9.58 1.44
N VAL A 152 -13.31 8.49 0.74
CA VAL A 152 -13.88 8.17 -0.56
C VAL A 152 -14.61 6.84 -0.46
N THR A 153 -15.83 6.78 -1.00
CA THR A 153 -16.59 5.55 -1.06
C THR A 153 -16.20 4.69 -2.25
N MET A 154 -16.56 3.39 -2.23
CA MET A 154 -16.38 2.52 -3.40
C MET A 154 -17.27 2.93 -4.58
N ASP A 155 -18.31 3.73 -4.36
CA ASP A 155 -19.14 4.35 -5.41
C ASP A 155 -18.52 5.65 -5.96
N VAL A 156 -17.28 5.94 -5.50
CA VAL A 156 -16.44 7.03 -5.98
C VAL A 156 -17.00 8.43 -5.61
N ASP A 157 -17.66 8.52 -4.45
CA ASP A 157 -18.03 9.77 -3.82
C ASP A 157 -16.97 10.19 -2.80
N LEU A 158 -16.38 11.35 -2.96
CA LEU A 158 -15.59 12.01 -1.91
C LEU A 158 -16.58 12.64 -0.93
N PHE A 159 -16.50 12.27 0.34
CA PHE A 159 -17.40 12.78 1.38
C PHE A 159 -16.66 13.51 2.50
N SER A 160 -17.36 14.44 3.14
CA SER A 160 -16.91 15.14 4.34
C SER A 160 -17.98 15.03 5.41
N ILE A 161 -17.62 14.52 6.60
CA ILE A 161 -18.53 14.39 7.74
C ILE A 161 -17.98 15.12 8.97
N ASP A 162 -18.87 15.63 9.80
CA ASP A 162 -18.55 16.19 11.11
C ASP A 162 -18.09 15.07 12.05
N ALA A 163 -16.87 15.15 12.56
CA ALA A 163 -16.24 14.12 13.38
C ALA A 163 -16.95 13.89 14.72
N ARG A 164 -17.66 14.88 15.25
CA ARG A 164 -18.37 14.80 16.51
C ARG A 164 -19.72 14.08 16.37
N THR A 165 -20.38 14.21 15.21
CA THR A 165 -21.77 13.75 15.04
C THR A 165 -21.96 12.68 13.96
N GLY A 166 -20.97 12.46 13.09
CA GLY A 166 -21.08 11.56 11.94
C GLY A 166 -22.00 12.06 10.82
N LYS A 167 -22.46 13.31 10.85
CA LYS A 167 -23.35 13.88 9.83
C LYS A 167 -22.53 14.49 8.70
N LEU A 168 -23.08 14.44 7.49
CA LEU A 168 -22.49 15.11 6.33
C LEU A 168 -22.34 16.61 6.56
N CYS A 169 -21.24 17.19 6.09
CA CYS A 169 -21.00 18.62 6.09
C CYS A 169 -21.69 19.23 4.87
N GLU A 170 -22.88 19.82 5.05
CA GLU A 170 -23.74 20.33 3.96
C GLU A 170 -23.06 21.45 3.14
N ASP A 171 -22.05 22.11 3.71
CA ASP A 171 -21.23 23.13 3.04
C ASP A 171 -20.19 22.54 2.05
N PHE A 172 -20.08 21.20 1.96
CA PHE A 172 -19.11 20.50 1.13
C PHE A 172 -19.80 19.87 -0.10
N GLY A 173 -19.42 20.30 -1.30
CA GLY A 173 -19.90 19.77 -2.57
C GLY A 173 -21.44 19.85 -2.71
N ASN A 174 -22.06 18.73 -3.03
CA ASN A 174 -23.51 18.58 -3.06
C ASN A 174 -23.94 17.77 -1.83
N ASP A 175 -24.50 18.45 -0.83
CA ASP A 175 -24.97 17.83 0.42
C ASP A 175 -23.90 16.93 1.10
N GLY A 176 -22.67 17.42 1.20
CA GLY A 176 -21.56 16.74 1.86
C GLY A 176 -20.74 15.80 0.97
N LYS A 177 -20.98 15.80 -0.35
CA LYS A 177 -20.32 14.88 -1.29
C LYS A 177 -19.87 15.55 -2.58
N VAL A 178 -18.79 15.03 -3.18
CA VAL A 178 -18.32 15.36 -4.52
C VAL A 178 -18.23 14.06 -5.35
N ASP A 179 -18.88 14.03 -6.51
CA ASP A 179 -18.82 12.91 -7.45
C ASP A 179 -17.49 12.93 -8.23
N LEU A 180 -16.62 11.97 -7.93
CA LEU A 180 -15.30 11.84 -8.57
C LEU A 180 -15.35 11.17 -9.95
N ARG A 181 -16.49 10.69 -10.44
CA ARG A 181 -16.63 10.12 -11.78
C ARG A 181 -16.63 11.20 -12.87
N LYS A 182 -16.90 12.44 -12.50
CA LYS A 182 -16.92 13.58 -13.43
C LYS A 182 -15.58 13.70 -14.17
N GLY A 183 -15.66 13.72 -15.50
CA GLY A 183 -14.52 13.88 -16.39
C GLY A 183 -13.74 12.60 -16.71
N LEU A 184 -14.07 11.46 -16.11
CA LEU A 184 -13.41 10.19 -16.40
C LEU A 184 -13.89 9.54 -17.71
N GLY A 185 -14.94 10.07 -18.32
CA GLY A 185 -15.61 9.49 -19.48
C GLY A 185 -16.53 8.33 -19.13
N ASP A 186 -17.21 7.79 -20.13
CA ASP A 186 -18.12 6.66 -19.96
C ASP A 186 -17.32 5.37 -19.74
N HIS A 187 -17.66 4.65 -18.69
CA HIS A 187 -17.04 3.37 -18.34
C HIS A 187 -17.94 2.57 -17.38
N PRO A 188 -17.80 1.24 -17.31
CA PRO A 188 -18.41 0.45 -16.25
C PRO A 188 -17.97 0.92 -14.86
N ASP A 189 -18.88 0.96 -13.90
CA ASP A 189 -18.60 1.43 -12.53
C ASP A 189 -17.41 0.71 -11.85
N ILE A 190 -17.15 -0.54 -12.24
CA ILE A 190 -16.07 -1.35 -11.68
C ILE A 190 -14.67 -0.96 -12.22
N TYR A 191 -14.58 -0.06 -13.20
CA TYR A 191 -13.30 0.30 -13.82
C TYR A 191 -12.54 1.38 -13.06
N TYR A 192 -13.21 2.09 -12.15
CA TYR A 192 -12.57 3.11 -11.31
C TYR A 192 -13.11 3.06 -9.89
N TRP A 193 -12.22 3.12 -8.90
CA TRP A 193 -12.57 3.15 -7.46
C TRP A 193 -11.47 3.82 -6.64
N SER A 194 -11.70 4.00 -5.34
CA SER A 194 -10.66 4.40 -4.40
C SER A 194 -10.69 3.48 -3.18
N SER A 195 -9.52 3.11 -2.68
CA SER A 195 -9.34 2.32 -1.47
C SER A 195 -8.41 2.98 -0.45
N SER A 196 -7.72 4.04 -0.87
CA SER A 196 -6.79 4.81 -0.04
C SER A 196 -7.44 6.10 0.47
N PRO A 197 -7.08 6.58 1.67
CA PRO A 197 -7.58 7.85 2.17
C PRO A 197 -7.10 8.99 1.28
N PRO A 198 -7.90 10.06 1.11
CA PRO A 198 -7.44 11.31 0.53
C PRO A 198 -6.27 11.89 1.34
N ALA A 199 -5.28 12.49 0.69
CA ALA A 199 -4.27 13.25 1.41
C ALA A 199 -4.76 14.68 1.69
N ILE A 200 -4.28 15.28 2.77
CA ILE A 200 -4.59 16.67 3.11
C ILE A 200 -3.29 17.46 3.13
N ILE A 201 -3.32 18.62 2.51
CA ILE A 201 -2.28 19.64 2.61
C ILE A 201 -2.93 21.01 2.72
N ASP A 202 -2.67 21.72 3.83
CA ASP A 202 -3.29 22.99 4.16
C ASP A 202 -4.83 22.93 4.05
N GLU A 203 -5.43 23.63 3.12
CA GLU A 203 -6.87 23.66 2.89
C GLU A 203 -7.31 22.84 1.66
N LYS A 204 -6.49 21.87 1.23
CA LYS A 204 -6.75 21.05 0.03
C LYS A 204 -6.86 19.56 0.37
N ILE A 205 -7.80 18.91 -0.29
CA ILE A 205 -7.97 17.46 -0.33
C ILE A 205 -7.39 16.95 -1.65
N ILE A 206 -6.41 16.06 -1.59
CA ILE A 206 -5.77 15.47 -2.77
C ILE A 206 -6.28 14.05 -2.93
N VAL A 207 -6.83 13.74 -4.11
CA VAL A 207 -7.45 12.45 -4.41
C VAL A 207 -6.83 11.85 -5.66
N GLY A 208 -6.29 10.64 -5.52
CA GLY A 208 -5.98 9.72 -6.60
C GLY A 208 -7.08 8.66 -6.73
N GLY A 209 -6.84 7.67 -7.57
CA GLY A 209 -7.78 6.55 -7.74
C GLY A 209 -7.11 5.31 -8.31
N SER A 210 -7.80 4.20 -8.19
CA SER A 210 -7.44 2.91 -8.79
C SER A 210 -8.22 2.73 -10.09
N VAL A 211 -7.58 2.19 -11.10
CA VAL A 211 -8.24 1.74 -12.32
C VAL A 211 -8.11 0.24 -12.45
N ILE A 212 -9.00 -0.39 -13.21
CA ILE A 212 -8.97 -1.84 -13.41
C ILE A 212 -7.78 -2.23 -14.30
N ASP A 213 -7.07 -3.29 -13.92
CA ASP A 213 -5.93 -3.81 -14.66
C ASP A 213 -6.36 -4.75 -15.78
N ASN A 214 -5.52 -4.89 -16.81
CA ASN A 214 -5.54 -5.97 -17.81
C ASN A 214 -6.89 -6.22 -18.51
N THR A 215 -7.71 -5.19 -18.62
CA THR A 215 -9.04 -5.29 -19.28
C THR A 215 -8.98 -4.78 -20.71
N ASN A 216 -8.64 -3.52 -20.90
CA ASN A 216 -8.46 -2.88 -22.21
C ASN A 216 -7.61 -1.61 -22.11
N ILE A 217 -7.20 -1.06 -23.27
CA ILE A 217 -6.39 0.16 -23.33
C ILE A 217 -7.23 1.44 -23.13
N ASN A 218 -8.54 1.37 -23.34
CA ASN A 218 -9.45 2.51 -23.25
C ASN A 218 -10.21 2.50 -21.91
N ILE A 219 -9.47 2.50 -20.81
CA ILE A 219 -9.98 2.61 -19.44
C ILE A 219 -9.84 4.04 -18.92
N PRO A 220 -10.51 4.42 -17.83
CA PRO A 220 -10.27 5.72 -17.19
C PRO A 220 -8.78 5.96 -16.93
N GLY A 221 -8.35 7.22 -17.01
CA GLY A 221 -6.99 7.61 -16.64
C GLY A 221 -6.83 7.81 -15.14
N GLY A 222 -5.58 7.92 -14.71
CA GLY A 222 -5.19 8.04 -13.31
C GLY A 222 -5.08 9.48 -12.81
N VAL A 223 -5.96 10.38 -13.26
CA VAL A 223 -5.96 11.79 -12.86
C VAL A 223 -5.93 11.96 -11.34
N VAL A 224 -5.08 12.88 -10.85
CA VAL A 224 -5.07 13.34 -9.46
C VAL A 224 -5.72 14.72 -9.39
N ARG A 225 -6.57 14.92 -8.40
CA ARG A 225 -7.37 16.14 -8.27
C ARG A 225 -7.25 16.73 -6.88
N ALA A 226 -7.19 18.06 -6.80
CA ALA A 226 -7.24 18.81 -5.56
C ALA A 226 -8.58 19.52 -5.43
N TYR A 227 -9.18 19.37 -4.26
CA TYR A 227 -10.45 20.00 -3.91
C TYR A 227 -10.28 20.89 -2.69
N ASN A 228 -10.99 22.01 -2.66
CA ASN A 228 -11.08 22.84 -1.46
C ASN A 228 -11.72 22.04 -0.31
N ILE A 229 -11.08 22.02 0.85
CA ILE A 229 -11.51 21.16 1.97
C ILE A 229 -12.82 21.63 2.62
N ARG A 230 -13.20 22.89 2.47
CA ARG A 230 -14.45 23.43 3.01
C ARG A 230 -15.60 23.28 2.04
N THR A 231 -15.36 23.62 0.75
CA THR A 231 -16.43 23.74 -0.24
C THR A 231 -16.55 22.53 -1.16
N GLY A 232 -15.51 21.70 -1.31
CA GLY A 232 -15.48 20.61 -2.27
C GLY A 232 -15.29 21.08 -3.73
N ASP A 233 -15.00 22.36 -3.96
CA ASP A 233 -14.73 22.87 -5.31
C ASP A 233 -13.38 22.32 -5.82
N LEU A 234 -13.35 21.94 -7.12
CA LEU A 234 -12.11 21.53 -7.78
C LEU A 234 -11.21 22.75 -7.97
N GLU A 235 -10.01 22.71 -7.39
CA GLU A 235 -9.02 23.78 -7.50
C GLU A 235 -8.05 23.56 -8.67
N TRP A 236 -7.54 22.32 -8.79
CA TRP A 236 -6.67 21.93 -9.90
C TRP A 236 -6.72 20.40 -10.11
N PHE A 237 -6.19 19.96 -11.24
CA PHE A 237 -5.94 18.54 -11.50
C PHE A 237 -4.58 18.34 -12.17
N TRP A 238 -4.02 17.16 -11.98
CA TRP A 238 -2.85 16.68 -12.71
C TRP A 238 -3.24 15.41 -13.47
N ASP A 239 -3.14 15.48 -14.79
CA ASP A 239 -3.29 14.31 -15.66
C ASP A 239 -1.90 13.76 -15.96
N PRO A 240 -1.59 12.45 -15.74
CA PRO A 240 -0.25 11.88 -15.92
C PRO A 240 0.12 11.71 -17.41
N VAL A 241 -0.02 12.76 -18.18
CA VAL A 241 0.34 12.86 -19.60
C VAL A 241 1.76 13.39 -19.73
N PRO A 242 2.60 12.82 -20.63
CA PRO A 242 3.93 13.33 -20.88
C PRO A 242 3.95 14.83 -21.25
N PRO A 243 4.99 15.58 -20.86
CA PRO A 243 5.11 16.98 -21.23
C PRO A 243 5.04 17.17 -22.75
N GLY A 244 4.15 18.06 -23.21
CA GLY A 244 3.96 18.39 -24.63
C GLY A 244 3.08 17.43 -25.43
N MET A 245 2.52 16.39 -24.79
CA MET A 245 1.48 15.56 -25.39
C MET A 245 0.10 16.21 -25.18
N GLU A 246 -0.71 16.27 -26.23
CA GLU A 246 -2.10 16.73 -26.13
C GLU A 246 -2.97 15.60 -25.57
N VAL A 247 -3.89 15.96 -24.67
CA VAL A 247 -4.88 15.02 -24.11
C VAL A 247 -5.83 14.56 -25.23
N SER A 248 -6.00 13.25 -25.35
CA SER A 248 -6.97 12.63 -26.25
C SER A 248 -8.09 11.97 -25.46
N SER A 249 -9.33 12.30 -25.80
CA SER A 249 -10.52 11.67 -25.22
C SER A 249 -10.78 10.24 -25.76
N ASN A 250 -9.98 9.78 -26.73
CA ASN A 250 -10.18 8.49 -27.41
C ASN A 250 -11.64 8.25 -27.85
N ASP A 251 -12.25 9.27 -28.46
CA ASP A 251 -13.66 9.27 -28.91
C ASP A 251 -14.72 9.09 -27.81
N ASN A 252 -14.34 9.35 -26.57
CA ASN A 252 -15.27 9.35 -25.42
C ASN A 252 -15.66 10.79 -25.05
N GLU A 253 -16.86 11.22 -25.45
CA GLU A 253 -17.33 12.61 -25.36
C GLU A 253 -17.34 13.16 -23.92
N ASN A 254 -17.45 12.28 -22.90
CA ASN A 254 -17.52 12.67 -21.49
C ASN A 254 -16.14 12.62 -20.81
N ALA A 255 -15.07 12.26 -21.51
CA ALA A 255 -13.72 12.22 -20.95
C ALA A 255 -13.04 13.59 -21.08
N LEU A 256 -12.65 14.16 -19.95
CA LEU A 256 -11.83 15.38 -19.88
C LEU A 256 -10.35 15.07 -19.70
N TYR A 257 -10.01 13.85 -19.27
CA TYR A 257 -8.65 13.41 -18.94
C TYR A 257 -8.22 12.31 -19.88
N GLN A 258 -6.88 12.18 -20.05
CA GLN A 258 -6.30 11.13 -20.87
C GLN A 258 -6.66 9.75 -20.31
N ARG A 259 -7.11 8.85 -21.17
CA ARG A 259 -7.44 7.46 -20.82
C ARG A 259 -6.21 6.58 -20.89
N GLY A 260 -6.21 5.48 -20.11
CA GLY A 260 -5.15 4.48 -20.11
C GLY A 260 -3.81 4.93 -19.52
N THR A 261 -3.79 6.02 -18.75
CA THR A 261 -2.58 6.52 -18.08
C THR A 261 -2.31 5.82 -16.74
N ALA A 262 -1.11 6.03 -16.18
CA ALA A 262 -0.75 5.64 -14.82
C ALA A 262 -1.77 6.15 -13.79
N ASN A 263 -2.06 5.34 -12.79
CA ASN A 263 -2.97 5.70 -11.71
C ASN A 263 -2.21 5.95 -10.38
N VAL A 264 -2.91 6.51 -9.37
CA VAL A 264 -2.38 6.71 -8.01
C VAL A 264 -3.35 6.04 -7.05
N TRP A 265 -3.23 4.72 -6.92
CA TRP A 265 -4.11 3.90 -6.09
C TRP A 265 -3.64 3.77 -4.64
N SER A 266 -2.36 4.02 -4.39
CA SER A 266 -1.78 3.94 -3.06
C SER A 266 -1.90 5.27 -2.31
N ILE A 267 -1.36 5.33 -1.10
CA ILE A 267 -1.50 6.46 -0.20
C ILE A 267 -0.50 7.56 -0.59
N ILE A 268 -0.98 8.79 -0.63
CA ILE A 268 -0.23 9.98 -1.01
C ILE A 268 0.39 10.59 0.24
N SER A 269 1.62 11.11 0.14
CA SER A 269 2.26 11.90 1.20
C SER A 269 2.31 13.38 0.87
N THR A 270 2.33 14.23 1.90
CA THR A 270 2.40 15.69 1.74
C THR A 270 3.41 16.30 2.70
N ASP A 271 4.05 17.37 2.28
CA ASP A 271 5.00 18.19 3.05
C ASP A 271 4.61 19.67 2.91
N SER A 272 3.94 20.22 3.92
CA SER A 272 3.50 21.63 3.94
C SER A 272 4.68 22.61 3.99
N ASP A 273 5.81 22.24 4.61
CA ASP A 273 7.00 23.09 4.64
C ASP A 273 7.61 23.32 3.25
N LEU A 274 7.52 22.28 2.39
CA LEU A 274 8.02 22.35 1.01
C LEU A 274 6.93 22.69 0.00
N ASN A 275 5.67 22.72 0.43
CA ASN A 275 4.49 22.86 -0.43
C ASN A 275 4.48 21.79 -1.55
N LEU A 276 4.81 20.53 -1.20
CA LEU A 276 4.92 19.40 -2.11
C LEU A 276 4.00 18.24 -1.72
N ILE A 277 3.53 17.56 -2.76
CA ILE A 277 2.73 16.33 -2.70
C ILE A 277 3.51 15.22 -3.40
N TYR A 278 3.64 14.04 -2.78
CA TYR A 278 4.39 12.91 -3.35
C TYR A 278 3.43 11.78 -3.73
N LEU A 279 3.36 11.49 -5.02
CA LEU A 279 2.47 10.52 -5.61
C LEU A 279 3.21 9.22 -5.92
N PRO A 280 2.82 8.08 -5.38
CA PRO A 280 3.28 6.77 -5.80
C PRO A 280 2.45 6.32 -7.00
N THR A 281 3.00 6.39 -8.22
CA THR A 281 2.23 6.05 -9.42
C THR A 281 2.28 4.55 -9.72
N GLY A 282 1.16 4.03 -10.18
CA GLY A 282 1.04 2.68 -10.70
C GLY A 282 1.43 2.58 -12.17
N ASN A 283 1.01 1.49 -12.81
CA ASN A 283 1.25 1.23 -14.20
C ASN A 283 0.09 1.70 -15.09
N ALA A 284 0.33 1.91 -16.38
CA ALA A 284 -0.71 2.08 -17.38
C ALA A 284 -1.18 0.71 -17.87
N SER A 285 -2.50 0.50 -17.90
CA SER A 285 -3.09 -0.77 -18.33
C SER A 285 -3.01 -0.94 -19.85
N PRO A 286 -2.83 -2.18 -20.36
CA PRO A 286 -2.52 -3.43 -19.64
C PRO A 286 -1.08 -3.48 -19.09
N ASP A 287 -0.89 -4.26 -18.00
CA ASP A 287 0.38 -4.26 -17.26
C ASP A 287 1.51 -5.01 -17.96
N TYR A 288 1.20 -6.08 -18.73
CA TYR A 288 2.18 -7.04 -19.22
C TYR A 288 2.59 -6.83 -20.68
N TYR A 289 2.17 -5.72 -21.29
CA TYR A 289 2.56 -5.31 -22.63
C TYR A 289 2.44 -3.80 -22.78
N GLY A 290 3.52 -3.16 -23.19
CA GLY A 290 3.62 -1.69 -23.29
C GLY A 290 3.80 -1.15 -24.71
N GLY A 291 3.85 -2.02 -25.74
CA GLY A 291 4.14 -1.62 -27.13
C GLY A 291 3.14 -0.63 -27.74
N HIS A 292 1.93 -0.50 -27.16
CA HIS A 292 0.88 0.44 -27.57
C HIS A 292 0.95 1.82 -26.89
N ARG A 293 1.74 1.96 -25.81
CA ARG A 293 1.67 3.13 -24.90
C ARG A 293 2.18 4.44 -25.52
N GLU A 294 3.06 4.37 -26.51
CA GLU A 294 3.58 5.53 -27.28
C GLU A 294 4.05 6.72 -26.42
N GLY A 295 4.57 6.42 -25.23
CA GLY A 295 5.07 7.41 -24.27
C GLY A 295 4.11 7.72 -23.11
N LEU A 296 2.86 7.23 -23.12
CA LEU A 296 1.92 7.40 -21.99
C LEU A 296 2.44 6.80 -20.67
N ASP A 297 3.47 5.98 -20.73
CA ASP A 297 4.16 5.41 -19.55
C ASP A 297 5.27 6.32 -18.99
N TYR A 298 5.28 7.61 -19.36
CA TYR A 298 6.28 8.57 -18.88
C TYR A 298 6.31 8.69 -17.36
N TYR A 299 5.14 8.68 -16.71
CA TYR A 299 4.99 8.76 -15.25
C TYR A 299 4.64 7.41 -14.59
N ASN A 300 4.68 6.30 -15.32
CA ASN A 300 4.43 4.98 -14.74
C ASN A 300 5.49 4.62 -13.70
N SER A 301 5.09 3.86 -12.67
CA SER A 301 5.96 3.24 -11.68
C SER A 301 7.03 4.21 -11.16
N SER A 302 6.56 5.38 -10.73
CA SER A 302 7.38 6.54 -10.37
C SER A 302 6.96 7.11 -9.01
N VAL A 303 7.88 7.83 -8.37
CA VAL A 303 7.53 8.85 -7.38
C VAL A 303 7.44 10.18 -8.12
N VAL A 304 6.27 10.82 -8.08
CA VAL A 304 6.06 12.12 -8.73
C VAL A 304 5.77 13.16 -7.63
N ALA A 305 6.56 14.24 -7.60
CA ALA A 305 6.31 15.37 -6.72
C ALA A 305 5.57 16.49 -7.45
N LEU A 306 4.43 16.90 -6.89
CA LEU A 306 3.65 18.03 -7.40
C LEU A 306 3.73 19.20 -6.43
N LYS A 307 3.70 20.43 -6.95
CA LYS A 307 3.45 21.64 -6.15
C LYS A 307 2.00 21.63 -5.66
N ALA A 308 1.79 21.75 -4.36
CA ALA A 308 0.46 21.67 -3.76
C ALA A 308 -0.50 22.77 -4.23
N ASP A 309 0.02 23.96 -4.57
CA ASP A 309 -0.80 25.08 -4.99
C ASP A 309 -1.33 24.96 -6.41
N THR A 310 -0.58 24.31 -7.32
CA THR A 310 -0.86 24.36 -8.75
C THR A 310 -1.05 23.00 -9.41
N GLY A 311 -0.62 21.90 -8.76
CA GLY A 311 -0.56 20.57 -9.38
C GLY A 311 0.54 20.41 -10.42
N GLU A 312 1.42 21.41 -10.61
CA GLU A 312 2.56 21.30 -11.50
C GLU A 312 3.60 20.31 -10.99
N VAL A 313 4.19 19.53 -11.90
CA VAL A 313 5.28 18.60 -11.54
C VAL A 313 6.52 19.39 -11.14
N ALA A 314 6.99 19.18 -9.91
CA ALA A 314 8.25 19.69 -9.42
C ALA A 314 9.42 18.79 -9.87
N TRP A 315 9.26 17.49 -9.69
CA TRP A 315 10.19 16.46 -10.14
C TRP A 315 9.49 15.09 -10.21
N HIS A 316 10.10 14.12 -10.88
CA HIS A 316 9.70 12.72 -10.79
C HIS A 316 10.93 11.81 -10.86
N PHE A 317 10.82 10.65 -10.22
CA PHE A 317 11.82 9.61 -10.22
C PHE A 317 11.19 8.27 -10.61
N LYS A 318 11.64 7.66 -11.73
CA LYS A 318 11.16 6.35 -12.19
C LYS A 318 11.85 5.23 -11.42
N THR A 319 11.05 4.36 -10.80
CA THR A 319 11.56 3.14 -10.15
C THR A 319 11.66 1.97 -11.13
N VAL A 320 10.91 2.01 -12.24
CA VAL A 320 10.96 1.04 -13.35
C VAL A 320 10.85 1.78 -14.68
N TYR A 321 11.76 1.49 -15.60
CA TYR A 321 11.69 2.00 -16.98
C TYR A 321 10.83 1.08 -17.83
N HIS A 322 9.75 1.61 -18.43
CA HIS A 322 8.82 0.86 -19.27
C HIS A 322 8.32 -0.41 -18.60
N ASP A 323 7.55 -0.24 -17.52
CA ASP A 323 7.05 -1.32 -16.69
C ASP A 323 6.08 -2.25 -17.46
N ILE A 324 6.46 -3.52 -17.57
CA ILE A 324 5.65 -4.62 -18.10
C ILE A 324 5.57 -5.81 -17.13
N TRP A 325 5.72 -5.54 -15.84
CA TRP A 325 5.76 -6.55 -14.78
C TRP A 325 4.69 -6.33 -13.71
N ASP A 326 3.91 -5.24 -13.80
CA ASP A 326 3.01 -4.79 -12.74
C ASP A 326 3.83 -4.45 -11.45
N TYR A 327 4.94 -3.72 -11.65
CA TYR A 327 5.83 -3.29 -10.57
C TYR A 327 5.55 -1.85 -10.15
N ASP A 328 4.27 -1.52 -9.99
CA ASP A 328 3.79 -0.27 -9.41
C ASP A 328 4.62 0.21 -8.23
N VAL A 329 4.57 1.51 -7.95
CA VAL A 329 4.96 2.04 -6.65
C VAL A 329 3.78 1.85 -5.68
N PRO A 330 3.83 0.82 -4.78
CA PRO A 330 2.62 0.34 -4.12
C PRO A 330 2.35 0.97 -2.77
N SER A 331 3.35 1.68 -2.18
CA SER A 331 3.29 2.16 -0.80
C SER A 331 3.38 3.67 -0.72
N GLN A 332 2.93 4.20 0.41
CA GLN A 332 3.09 5.61 0.73
C GLN A 332 4.57 6.02 0.68
N PRO A 333 4.94 7.07 -0.07
CA PRO A 333 6.28 7.65 0.01
C PRO A 333 6.52 8.15 1.45
N THR A 334 7.39 7.48 2.20
CA THR A 334 7.54 7.77 3.63
C THR A 334 8.59 8.85 3.87
N LEU A 335 8.16 9.97 4.45
CA LEU A 335 9.00 11.15 4.67
C LEU A 335 9.79 11.02 5.98
N TYR A 336 11.06 11.41 5.93
CA TYR A 336 11.93 11.45 7.10
C TYR A 336 13.05 12.46 6.89
N ASP A 337 13.77 12.78 7.96
CA ASP A 337 14.93 13.65 7.90
C ASP A 337 16.16 12.87 8.36
N ILE A 338 17.29 13.06 7.68
CA ILE A 338 18.58 12.49 8.09
C ILE A 338 19.62 13.59 8.17
N GLU A 339 20.66 13.37 8.96
CA GLU A 339 21.83 14.23 8.99
C GLU A 339 22.99 13.52 8.29
N ARG A 340 23.59 14.13 7.28
CA ARG A 340 24.74 13.62 6.57
C ARG A 340 25.75 14.72 6.32
N ASP A 341 27.00 14.48 6.70
CA ASP A 341 28.10 15.48 6.57
C ASP A 341 27.77 16.81 7.24
N GLY A 342 27.08 16.77 8.39
CA GLY A 342 26.64 17.96 9.14
C GLY A 342 25.52 18.75 8.45
N LYS A 343 24.85 18.18 7.46
CA LYS A 343 23.70 18.79 6.76
C LYS A 343 22.44 17.96 6.98
N LYS A 344 21.37 18.61 7.34
CA LYS A 344 20.04 18.00 7.38
C LYS A 344 19.52 17.84 5.96
N ILE A 345 19.16 16.61 5.57
CA ILE A 345 18.54 16.27 4.30
C ILE A 345 17.09 15.89 4.58
N LYS A 346 16.18 16.57 3.93
CA LYS A 346 14.78 16.19 3.86
C LYS A 346 14.67 15.00 2.91
N ALA A 347 14.42 13.81 3.44
CA ALA A 347 14.49 12.55 2.71
C ALA A 347 13.11 11.90 2.54
N LEU A 348 13.03 10.98 1.58
CA LEU A 348 11.88 10.15 1.27
C LEU A 348 12.35 8.71 1.04
N ALA A 349 11.71 7.75 1.70
CA ALA A 349 11.91 6.33 1.46
C ALA A 349 10.76 5.76 0.63
N GLN A 350 11.07 5.18 -0.53
CA GLN A 350 10.11 4.50 -1.37
C GLN A 350 10.42 3.01 -1.46
N THR A 351 9.57 2.21 -0.86
CA THR A 351 9.59 0.75 -1.00
C THR A 351 8.77 0.32 -2.22
N THR A 352 9.16 -0.77 -2.87
CA THR A 352 8.60 -1.19 -4.16
C THR A 352 8.20 -2.67 -4.19
N LYS A 353 7.35 -3.06 -5.15
CA LYS A 353 6.98 -4.44 -5.42
C LYS A 353 8.21 -5.32 -5.74
N MET A 354 9.27 -4.73 -6.28
CA MET A 354 10.52 -5.42 -6.58
C MET A 354 11.34 -5.78 -5.32
N GLY A 355 10.98 -5.23 -4.15
CA GLY A 355 11.79 -5.32 -2.95
C GLY A 355 13.03 -4.41 -2.97
N LEU A 356 13.11 -3.51 -3.92
CA LEU A 356 14.09 -2.43 -3.94
C LEU A 356 13.57 -1.24 -3.15
N VAL A 357 14.46 -0.51 -2.50
CA VAL A 357 14.15 0.71 -1.75
C VAL A 357 14.93 1.86 -2.34
N PHE A 358 14.21 2.90 -2.75
CA PHE A 358 14.80 4.14 -3.24
C PHE A 358 14.73 5.20 -2.14
N LEU A 359 15.89 5.70 -1.73
CA LEU A 359 16.02 6.78 -0.76
C LEU A 359 16.36 8.05 -1.53
N LEU A 360 15.44 9.02 -1.52
CA LEU A 360 15.52 10.23 -2.34
C LEU A 360 15.54 11.48 -1.46
N ASN A 361 16.20 12.52 -1.93
CA ASN A 361 15.99 13.87 -1.43
C ASN A 361 14.59 14.32 -1.85
N ARG A 362 13.69 14.60 -0.90
CA ARG A 362 12.30 14.92 -1.22
C ARG A 362 12.07 16.32 -1.79
N GLU A 363 13.08 17.20 -1.71
CA GLU A 363 13.02 18.53 -2.36
C GLU A 363 13.32 18.46 -3.85
N THR A 364 14.24 17.54 -4.26
CA THR A 364 14.79 17.53 -5.63
C THR A 364 14.52 16.25 -6.43
N GLY A 365 14.15 15.15 -5.74
CA GLY A 365 14.04 13.82 -6.33
C GLY A 365 15.39 13.11 -6.55
N GLU A 366 16.51 13.74 -6.19
CA GLU A 366 17.83 13.14 -6.34
C GLU A 366 18.04 11.98 -5.39
N PRO A 367 18.62 10.84 -5.85
CA PRO A 367 18.91 9.71 -4.98
C PRO A 367 19.96 10.05 -3.91
N ILE A 368 19.71 9.61 -2.66
CA ILE A 368 20.65 9.76 -1.53
C ILE A 368 21.85 8.80 -1.69
N TYR A 369 21.60 7.61 -2.22
CA TYR A 369 22.64 6.64 -2.60
C TYR A 369 22.68 6.49 -4.11
N PRO A 370 23.86 6.21 -4.70
CA PRO A 370 23.98 6.05 -6.15
C PRO A 370 23.02 5.00 -6.71
N ILE A 371 22.48 5.28 -7.89
CA ILE A 371 21.69 4.34 -8.67
C ILE A 371 22.57 3.80 -9.80
N GLU A 372 22.61 2.48 -9.94
CA GLU A 372 23.27 1.79 -11.05
C GLU A 372 22.23 1.41 -12.10
N GLU A 373 22.44 1.80 -13.34
CA GLU A 373 21.70 1.26 -14.46
C GLU A 373 22.28 -0.08 -14.86
N ARG A 374 21.54 -1.17 -14.55
CA ARG A 374 21.97 -2.54 -14.84
C ARG A 374 21.23 -3.08 -16.05
N GLU A 375 21.96 -3.77 -16.93
CA GLU A 375 21.35 -4.51 -18.04
C GLU A 375 20.38 -5.57 -17.52
N VAL A 376 19.24 -5.71 -18.22
CA VAL A 376 18.17 -6.63 -17.88
C VAL A 376 17.84 -7.57 -19.03
N PRO A 377 17.16 -8.72 -18.75
CA PRO A 377 16.81 -9.68 -19.79
C PRO A 377 16.05 -9.03 -20.94
N ARG A 378 16.33 -9.48 -22.15
CA ARG A 378 15.73 -9.01 -23.40
C ARG A 378 14.94 -10.12 -24.08
N GLY A 379 14.36 -9.78 -25.23
CA GLY A 379 13.58 -10.71 -26.03
C GLY A 379 12.20 -10.85 -25.42
N SER A 380 11.32 -10.01 -25.85
CA SER A 380 9.93 -9.95 -25.45
C SER A 380 9.02 -10.33 -26.61
N LEU A 381 7.75 -10.01 -26.43
CA LEU A 381 6.69 -10.16 -27.39
C LEU A 381 6.90 -9.28 -28.63
N GLU A 382 6.34 -9.65 -29.75
CA GLU A 382 6.36 -8.84 -30.96
C GLU A 382 5.70 -7.48 -30.71
N GLY A 383 6.33 -6.40 -31.15
CA GLY A 383 5.86 -5.02 -30.96
C GLY A 383 6.26 -4.38 -29.61
N GLU A 384 6.82 -5.15 -28.68
CA GLU A 384 7.28 -4.63 -27.39
C GLU A 384 8.64 -3.91 -27.50
N LYS A 385 8.77 -2.80 -26.74
CA LYS A 385 9.97 -1.92 -26.76
C LYS A 385 10.60 -1.83 -25.36
N LEU A 386 11.20 -2.92 -24.91
CA LEU A 386 11.83 -2.99 -23.58
C LEU A 386 12.98 -2.00 -23.41
N SER A 387 13.07 -1.41 -22.23
CA SER A 387 14.29 -0.75 -21.77
C SER A 387 15.46 -1.73 -21.70
N LYS A 388 16.64 -1.27 -22.06
CA LYS A 388 17.88 -2.08 -21.99
C LYS A 388 18.41 -2.24 -20.58
N VAL A 389 18.11 -1.27 -19.74
CA VAL A 389 18.59 -1.16 -18.36
C VAL A 389 17.43 -0.83 -17.44
N GLN A 390 17.64 -1.12 -16.15
CA GLN A 390 16.72 -0.73 -15.07
C GLN A 390 17.52 -0.11 -13.92
N PRO A 391 16.89 0.78 -13.11
CA PRO A 391 17.56 1.43 -12.00
C PRO A 391 17.66 0.50 -10.80
N PHE A 392 18.87 0.32 -10.29
CA PHE A 392 19.14 -0.43 -9.06
C PHE A 392 19.79 0.48 -8.02
N PRO A 393 19.19 0.68 -6.85
CA PRO A 393 19.86 1.39 -5.78
C PRO A 393 21.06 0.57 -5.29
N THR A 394 22.18 1.24 -5.03
CA THR A 394 23.36 0.58 -4.44
C THR A 394 23.15 0.29 -2.96
N LYS A 395 22.29 1.08 -2.31
CA LYS A 395 21.83 0.95 -0.93
C LYS A 395 20.40 1.50 -0.76
N PRO A 396 19.58 0.87 0.08
CA PRO A 396 19.78 -0.46 0.67
C PRO A 396 19.89 -1.57 -0.37
N LEU A 397 20.49 -2.70 0.03
CA LEU A 397 20.45 -3.92 -0.78
C LEU A 397 18.98 -4.39 -0.92
N PRO A 398 18.65 -5.19 -1.95
CA PRO A 398 17.29 -5.74 -2.09
C PRO A 398 16.81 -6.41 -0.79
N LEU A 399 15.58 -6.12 -0.38
CA LEU A 399 15.00 -6.64 0.87
C LEU A 399 14.68 -8.14 0.79
N ASN A 400 14.53 -8.66 -0.43
CA ASN A 400 14.22 -10.05 -0.71
C ASN A 400 15.04 -10.56 -1.91
N PRO A 401 15.12 -11.89 -2.13
CA PRO A 401 15.80 -12.44 -3.29
C PRO A 401 15.17 -11.94 -4.61
N ILE A 402 16.01 -11.63 -5.58
CA ILE A 402 15.62 -11.10 -6.91
C ILE A 402 15.77 -12.13 -8.04
N TYR A 403 16.10 -13.38 -7.72
CA TYR A 403 16.21 -14.50 -8.64
C TYR A 403 15.68 -15.76 -7.98
N PHE A 404 14.86 -16.50 -8.71
CA PHE A 404 14.35 -17.81 -8.31
C PHE A 404 15.24 -18.91 -8.91
N ASP A 405 16.03 -19.58 -8.07
CA ASP A 405 16.83 -20.73 -8.53
C ASP A 405 15.97 -22.00 -8.59
N PRO A 406 15.74 -22.59 -9.78
CA PRO A 406 15.01 -23.84 -9.90
C PRO A 406 15.59 -25.02 -9.12
N GLU A 407 16.92 -25.02 -8.84
CA GLU A 407 17.57 -26.03 -8.03
C GLU A 407 17.18 -25.92 -6.55
N GLU A 408 16.86 -24.73 -6.09
CA GLU A 408 16.37 -24.44 -4.74
C GLU A 408 14.86 -24.53 -4.60
N ALA A 409 14.12 -24.92 -5.67
CA ALA A 409 12.68 -25.06 -5.63
C ALA A 409 12.21 -25.88 -4.41
N TYR A 410 11.09 -25.43 -3.82
CA TYR A 410 10.53 -26.04 -2.61
C TYR A 410 9.32 -26.93 -2.92
N GLY A 411 8.99 -27.81 -1.99
CA GLY A 411 7.81 -28.68 -2.01
C GLY A 411 7.81 -29.55 -0.76
N PHE A 412 6.66 -30.02 -0.30
CA PHE A 412 6.57 -30.87 0.90
C PHE A 412 7.14 -32.26 0.69
N THR A 413 7.02 -32.77 -0.51
CA THR A 413 7.52 -34.10 -0.87
C THR A 413 8.56 -33.97 -1.97
N PHE A 414 9.33 -35.03 -2.20
CA PHE A 414 10.32 -35.04 -3.26
C PHE A 414 9.69 -34.91 -4.66
N TRP A 415 8.46 -35.43 -4.90
CA TRP A 415 7.80 -35.27 -6.20
C TRP A 415 7.11 -33.90 -6.32
N ASP A 416 6.63 -33.35 -5.24
CA ASP A 416 6.10 -32.00 -5.19
C ASP A 416 7.21 -30.96 -5.49
N LYS A 417 8.36 -31.09 -4.80
CA LYS A 417 9.58 -30.35 -5.13
C LYS A 417 10.03 -30.60 -6.58
N GLY A 418 9.99 -31.85 -7.02
CA GLY A 418 10.35 -32.25 -8.39
C GLY A 418 9.45 -31.61 -9.43
N TYR A 419 8.16 -31.43 -9.15
CA TYR A 419 7.23 -30.67 -9.99
C TYR A 419 7.66 -29.22 -10.12
N CYS A 420 7.83 -28.51 -9.00
CA CYS A 420 8.26 -27.11 -8.98
C CYS A 420 9.55 -26.88 -9.78
N LYS A 421 10.56 -27.76 -9.56
CA LYS A 421 11.83 -27.71 -10.30
C LYS A 421 11.67 -27.91 -11.80
N ARG A 422 10.90 -28.92 -12.23
CA ARG A 422 10.68 -29.20 -13.66
C ARG A 422 9.89 -28.10 -14.34
N THR A 423 8.85 -27.56 -13.69
CA THR A 423 8.04 -26.46 -14.20
C THR A 423 8.88 -25.20 -14.36
N ALA A 424 9.64 -24.83 -13.33
CA ALA A 424 10.51 -23.65 -13.38
C ALA A 424 11.55 -23.72 -14.52
N LYS A 425 12.07 -24.92 -14.84
CA LYS A 425 13.03 -25.10 -15.94
C LYS A 425 12.41 -24.99 -17.34
N LYS A 426 11.09 -25.11 -17.47
CA LYS A 426 10.36 -24.97 -18.74
C LYS A 426 9.97 -23.51 -19.01
N LEU A 427 9.91 -22.70 -17.97
CA LEU A 427 9.48 -21.30 -18.04
C LEU A 427 10.69 -20.39 -18.14
N ARG A 428 10.47 -19.22 -18.70
CA ARG A 428 11.45 -18.16 -18.73
C ARG A 428 11.70 -17.63 -17.31
N ASN A 429 12.96 -17.61 -16.89
CA ASN A 429 13.36 -17.23 -15.52
C ASN A 429 14.80 -16.70 -15.51
N GLU A 430 14.97 -15.40 -15.71
CA GLU A 430 16.25 -14.73 -15.89
C GLU A 430 16.51 -13.68 -14.78
N GLY A 431 15.70 -13.68 -13.73
CA GLY A 431 15.79 -12.76 -12.59
C GLY A 431 14.66 -11.74 -12.54
N LEU A 432 14.87 -10.67 -11.76
CA LEU A 432 13.86 -9.70 -11.36
C LEU A 432 13.03 -9.14 -12.53
N TYR A 433 13.66 -8.83 -13.65
CA TYR A 433 13.01 -8.24 -14.82
C TYR A 433 12.88 -9.21 -15.99
N THR A 434 12.59 -10.48 -15.69
CA THR A 434 12.25 -11.47 -16.75
C THR A 434 11.01 -11.00 -17.51
N PRO A 435 11.07 -10.73 -18.82
CA PRO A 435 9.91 -10.23 -19.56
C PRO A 435 8.81 -11.27 -19.68
N PRO A 436 7.52 -10.85 -19.71
CA PRO A 436 6.41 -11.72 -20.09
C PRO A 436 6.64 -12.38 -21.45
N SER A 437 6.22 -13.62 -21.61
CA SER A 437 6.43 -14.40 -22.84
C SER A 437 5.29 -15.37 -23.15
N VAL A 438 5.24 -15.85 -24.36
CA VAL A 438 4.26 -16.86 -24.80
C VAL A 438 4.57 -18.23 -24.18
N GLU A 439 5.85 -18.54 -23.95
CA GLU A 439 6.27 -19.76 -23.26
C GLU A 439 5.92 -19.74 -21.77
N GLY A 440 5.61 -18.57 -21.23
CA GLY A 440 5.40 -18.31 -19.83
C GLY A 440 6.67 -17.88 -19.09
N SER A 441 6.50 -16.95 -18.16
CA SER A 441 7.58 -16.34 -17.40
C SER A 441 7.32 -16.43 -15.90
N ILE A 442 8.39 -16.58 -15.12
CA ILE A 442 8.38 -16.48 -13.66
C ILE A 442 8.75 -15.06 -13.30
N HIS A 443 7.86 -14.36 -12.59
CA HIS A 443 8.14 -13.07 -11.97
C HIS A 443 8.47 -13.28 -10.49
N TYR A 444 9.66 -12.88 -10.07
CA TYR A 444 10.12 -13.00 -8.69
C TYR A 444 10.93 -11.77 -8.25
N PRO A 445 10.43 -11.00 -7.27
CA PRO A 445 9.12 -11.12 -6.61
C PRO A 445 7.93 -11.03 -7.57
N SER A 446 6.75 -11.48 -7.09
CA SER A 446 5.51 -11.44 -7.88
C SER A 446 4.95 -10.01 -8.00
N ALA A 447 3.90 -9.83 -8.79
CA ALA A 447 3.15 -8.58 -8.91
C ALA A 447 2.46 -8.13 -7.59
N ILE A 448 2.19 -9.07 -6.65
CA ILE A 448 1.80 -8.70 -5.29
C ILE A 448 2.98 -8.24 -4.41
N GLY A 449 4.18 -8.35 -4.95
CA GLY A 449 5.39 -7.66 -4.57
C GLY A 449 6.26 -8.30 -3.51
N GLY A 450 7.44 -7.72 -3.41
CA GLY A 450 8.30 -7.80 -2.25
C GLY A 450 7.65 -6.99 -1.12
N ASN A 451 7.49 -5.67 -1.28
CA ASN A 451 6.65 -4.84 -0.41
C ASN A 451 5.36 -4.44 -1.14
N ASN A 452 4.31 -4.11 -0.40
CA ASN A 452 3.02 -3.67 -0.93
C ASN A 452 2.50 -2.44 -0.17
N TRP A 453 1.20 -2.11 -0.29
CA TRP A 453 0.58 -0.89 0.19
C TRP A 453 0.83 -0.57 1.68
N GLY A 454 1.14 -1.56 2.51
CA GLY A 454 1.42 -1.35 3.94
C GLY A 454 2.63 -0.44 4.21
N GLY A 455 3.60 -0.42 3.29
CA GLY A 455 4.76 0.46 3.40
C GLY A 455 5.70 0.14 4.57
N PRO A 456 6.69 1.00 4.81
CA PRO A 456 7.60 0.90 5.94
C PRO A 456 7.10 1.74 7.14
N ALA A 457 7.67 1.48 8.32
CA ALA A 457 7.66 2.39 9.46
C ALA A 457 9.08 2.92 9.73
N ILE A 458 9.19 4.16 10.16
CA ILE A 458 10.49 4.80 10.44
C ILE A 458 10.54 5.26 11.90
N ASP A 459 11.56 4.80 12.62
CA ASP A 459 11.93 5.32 13.93
C ASP A 459 12.93 6.48 13.74
N PRO A 460 12.50 7.74 13.86
CA PRO A 460 13.36 8.89 13.63
C PRO A 460 14.39 9.10 14.75
N SER A 461 14.18 8.51 15.92
CA SER A 461 15.12 8.64 17.05
C SER A 461 16.33 7.72 16.91
N ARG A 462 16.18 6.62 16.14
CA ARG A 462 17.21 5.62 15.88
C ARG A 462 17.68 5.59 14.43
N ASN A 463 17.03 6.38 13.55
CA ASN A 463 17.24 6.35 12.11
C ASN A 463 17.05 4.92 11.51
N ILE A 464 16.05 4.20 12.01
CA ILE A 464 15.75 2.83 11.57
C ILE A 464 14.45 2.80 10.78
N MET A 465 14.51 2.23 9.58
CA MET A 465 13.33 1.86 8.79
C MET A 465 13.04 0.38 8.98
N VAL A 466 11.79 0.03 9.32
CA VAL A 466 11.33 -1.37 9.40
C VAL A 466 10.31 -1.62 8.31
N VAL A 467 10.47 -2.71 7.55
CA VAL A 467 9.61 -3.05 6.42
C VAL A 467 9.43 -4.55 6.28
N ASN A 468 8.21 -4.98 5.96
CA ASN A 468 7.91 -6.37 5.66
C ASN A 468 7.91 -6.65 4.16
N THR A 469 8.29 -7.88 3.78
CA THR A 469 8.30 -8.31 2.38
C THR A 469 7.74 -9.72 2.19
N MET A 470 7.27 -10.00 0.97
CA MET A 470 6.87 -11.33 0.51
C MET A 470 7.88 -11.92 -0.46
N ASN A 471 8.22 -13.19 -0.26
CA ASN A 471 9.15 -13.96 -1.08
C ASN A 471 8.39 -14.99 -1.94
N MET A 472 7.43 -14.52 -2.73
CA MET A 472 6.61 -15.36 -3.59
C MET A 472 6.84 -15.03 -5.06
N ALA A 473 6.83 -16.05 -5.91
CA ALA A 473 6.86 -15.90 -7.36
C ALA A 473 5.45 -16.04 -7.94
N SER A 474 5.19 -15.37 -9.06
CA SER A 474 4.00 -15.55 -9.90
C SER A 474 4.36 -16.07 -11.28
N LEU A 475 3.35 -16.58 -12.00
CA LEU A 475 3.49 -17.02 -13.38
C LEU A 475 2.63 -16.16 -14.29
N ILE A 476 3.23 -15.71 -15.38
CA ILE A 476 2.54 -14.95 -16.44
C ILE A 476 2.74 -15.67 -17.76
N VAL A 477 1.66 -15.88 -18.50
CA VAL A 477 1.70 -16.43 -19.85
C VAL A 477 0.96 -15.48 -20.78
N MET A 478 1.62 -15.02 -21.82
CA MET A 478 1.00 -14.21 -22.85
C MET A 478 0.43 -15.08 -23.94
N VAL A 479 -0.79 -14.81 -24.34
CA VAL A 479 -1.55 -15.59 -25.32
C VAL A 479 -1.83 -14.69 -26.53
N PRO A 480 -1.47 -15.13 -27.76
CA PRO A 480 -1.80 -14.38 -28.97
C PRO A 480 -3.31 -14.11 -29.10
N ARG A 481 -3.69 -12.97 -29.67
CA ARG A 481 -5.08 -12.49 -29.73
C ARG A 481 -6.05 -13.49 -30.31
N GLU A 482 -5.65 -14.24 -31.34
CA GLU A 482 -6.48 -15.27 -31.98
C GLU A 482 -6.87 -16.43 -31.05
N ASP A 483 -6.11 -16.62 -29.98
CA ASP A 483 -6.31 -17.69 -29.01
C ASP A 483 -6.99 -17.24 -27.72
N CYS A 484 -7.24 -15.96 -27.52
CA CYS A 484 -7.78 -15.39 -26.29
C CYS A 484 -9.19 -15.86 -25.89
N ASN A 485 -9.95 -16.41 -26.84
CA ASN A 485 -11.28 -16.97 -26.60
C ASN A 485 -11.25 -18.45 -26.22
N LYS A 486 -10.07 -19.08 -26.25
CA LYS A 486 -9.91 -20.46 -25.82
C LYS A 486 -10.02 -20.58 -24.31
N SER A 487 -10.55 -21.68 -23.83
CA SER A 487 -10.51 -22.02 -22.41
C SER A 487 -9.07 -22.32 -21.97
N ILE A 488 -8.81 -22.22 -20.66
CA ILE A 488 -7.48 -22.49 -20.08
C ILE A 488 -7.02 -23.91 -20.44
N ASP A 489 -7.96 -24.89 -20.47
CA ASP A 489 -7.67 -26.28 -20.81
C ASP A 489 -7.27 -26.43 -22.30
N GLU A 490 -7.90 -25.65 -23.21
CA GLU A 490 -7.59 -25.67 -24.65
C GLU A 490 -6.24 -24.98 -24.97
N LEU A 491 -5.82 -24.03 -24.13
CA LEU A 491 -4.55 -23.36 -24.31
C LEU A 491 -3.34 -24.27 -24.03
N ALA A 492 -3.55 -25.47 -23.46
CA ALA A 492 -2.56 -26.54 -23.24
C ALA A 492 -1.17 -26.03 -22.81
N ILE A 493 -1.15 -25.06 -21.89
CA ILE A 493 0.06 -24.35 -21.51
C ILE A 493 1.02 -25.30 -20.80
N ASN A 494 1.95 -25.86 -21.56
CA ASN A 494 3.19 -26.52 -21.14
C ASN A 494 3.11 -27.42 -19.90
N ASP A 495 2.05 -28.27 -19.77
CA ASP A 495 1.95 -29.21 -18.64
C ASP A 495 2.05 -28.53 -17.25
N THR A 496 1.88 -27.20 -17.22
CA THR A 496 1.84 -26.45 -15.97
C THR A 496 0.44 -26.61 -15.39
N GLN A 497 0.30 -27.37 -14.32
CA GLN A 497 -0.90 -27.35 -13.48
C GLN A 497 -0.97 -26.02 -12.67
N ALA A 498 -0.43 -24.93 -13.23
CA ALA A 498 -0.54 -23.61 -12.65
C ALA A 498 -2.02 -23.25 -12.50
N ARG A 499 -2.40 -22.79 -11.33
CA ARG A 499 -3.80 -22.43 -11.03
C ARG A 499 -4.09 -21.06 -11.62
N PHE A 500 -4.19 -20.99 -12.95
CA PHE A 500 -4.74 -19.82 -13.61
C PHE A 500 -6.25 -19.76 -13.34
N THR A 501 -6.76 -18.58 -13.03
CA THR A 501 -8.17 -18.42 -12.67
C THR A 501 -9.02 -17.97 -13.85
N SER A 502 -8.46 -17.16 -14.75
CA SER A 502 -9.15 -16.58 -15.90
C SER A 502 -8.15 -16.10 -16.94
N VAL A 503 -8.65 -15.92 -18.17
CA VAL A 503 -7.94 -15.17 -19.23
C VAL A 503 -8.28 -13.69 -19.05
N GLU A 504 -7.27 -12.86 -18.84
CA GLU A 504 -7.39 -11.40 -18.79
C GLU A 504 -7.32 -10.87 -20.21
N GLN A 505 -8.38 -10.19 -20.67
CA GLN A 505 -8.61 -9.97 -22.11
C GLN A 505 -7.69 -8.96 -22.77
N ASN A 506 -7.22 -7.92 -22.06
CA ASN A 506 -6.32 -6.90 -22.61
C ASN A 506 -6.77 -6.37 -23.98
N GLU A 507 -8.02 -5.96 -24.10
CA GLU A 507 -8.56 -5.48 -25.37
C GLU A 507 -7.76 -4.28 -25.90
N GLY A 508 -7.49 -4.26 -27.20
CA GLY A 508 -6.72 -3.22 -27.87
C GLY A 508 -5.22 -3.51 -28.05
N ILE A 509 -4.71 -4.64 -27.49
CA ILE A 509 -3.33 -5.09 -27.73
C ILE A 509 -3.30 -6.48 -28.39
N PRO A 510 -2.17 -6.91 -28.98
CA PRO A 510 -2.08 -8.20 -29.70
C PRO A 510 -2.15 -9.45 -28.84
N TYR A 511 -2.23 -9.30 -27.53
CA TYR A 511 -2.17 -10.40 -26.57
C TYR A 511 -3.25 -10.26 -25.49
N CYS A 512 -3.68 -11.38 -24.94
CA CYS A 512 -4.27 -11.49 -23.62
C CYS A 512 -3.29 -12.23 -22.70
N ASN A 513 -3.59 -12.35 -21.41
CA ASN A 513 -2.69 -13.05 -20.50
C ASN A 513 -3.42 -13.98 -19.54
N LEU A 514 -2.69 -14.97 -19.08
CA LEU A 514 -3.00 -15.78 -17.92
C LEU A 514 -2.06 -15.40 -16.79
N ARG A 515 -2.62 -15.12 -15.63
CA ARG A 515 -1.87 -14.77 -14.44
C ARG A 515 -2.18 -15.74 -13.31
N SER A 516 -1.15 -16.28 -12.68
CA SER A 516 -1.26 -16.96 -11.40
C SER A 516 -0.63 -16.08 -10.33
N MET A 517 -1.40 -15.71 -9.31
CA MET A 517 -0.92 -14.84 -8.22
C MET A 517 0.17 -15.48 -7.36
N GLY A 518 0.43 -16.77 -7.55
CA GLY A 518 1.52 -17.48 -6.90
C GLY A 518 1.94 -18.71 -7.69
N PHE A 519 3.24 -18.99 -7.70
CA PHE A 519 3.78 -20.23 -8.26
C PHE A 519 3.68 -21.33 -7.20
N PHE A 520 2.65 -22.14 -7.30
CA PHE A 520 2.33 -23.21 -6.34
C PHE A 520 2.57 -24.59 -6.91
N SER A 521 2.94 -25.51 -6.02
CA SER A 521 2.98 -26.94 -6.28
C SER A 521 1.57 -27.55 -6.36
N PRO A 522 1.41 -28.80 -6.84
CA PRO A 522 0.13 -29.52 -6.82
C PRO A 522 -0.51 -29.63 -5.43
N LEU A 523 0.30 -29.66 -4.38
CA LEU A 523 -0.18 -29.66 -2.98
C LEU A 523 -0.54 -28.25 -2.47
N GLY A 524 -0.42 -27.20 -3.29
CA GLY A 524 -0.77 -25.83 -2.92
C GLY A 524 0.28 -25.12 -2.08
N VAL A 525 1.53 -25.60 -2.10
CA VAL A 525 2.67 -24.98 -1.42
C VAL A 525 3.41 -24.06 -2.38
N PRO A 526 3.86 -22.85 -1.96
CA PRO A 526 4.70 -22.04 -2.82
C PRO A 526 5.95 -22.79 -3.27
N CYS A 527 6.26 -22.73 -4.56
CA CYS A 527 7.46 -23.35 -5.13
C CYS A 527 8.75 -22.60 -4.75
N THR A 528 8.63 -21.38 -4.25
CA THR A 528 9.74 -20.62 -3.65
C THR A 528 10.08 -21.18 -2.27
N LYS A 529 11.36 -21.15 -1.92
CA LYS A 529 11.87 -21.60 -0.61
C LYS A 529 11.38 -20.67 0.51
N PRO A 530 10.91 -21.17 1.67
CA PRO A 530 10.62 -20.32 2.81
C PRO A 530 11.92 -19.69 3.37
N PRO A 531 11.85 -18.52 4.07
CA PRO A 531 10.63 -17.85 4.52
C PRO A 531 9.89 -17.13 3.40
N TRP A 532 8.54 -17.31 3.33
CA TRP A 532 7.70 -16.63 2.33
C TRP A 532 7.33 -15.20 2.73
N GLY A 533 7.63 -14.83 3.96
CA GLY A 533 7.52 -13.49 4.48
C GLY A 533 8.65 -13.17 5.44
N THR A 534 9.16 -11.95 5.35
CA THR A 534 10.25 -11.46 6.22
C THR A 534 9.92 -10.06 6.74
N LEU A 535 10.56 -9.70 7.84
CA LEU A 535 10.63 -8.35 8.37
C LEU A 535 12.10 -7.94 8.40
N THR A 536 12.40 -6.75 7.86
CA THR A 536 13.77 -6.25 7.71
C THR A 536 13.88 -4.88 8.36
N ALA A 537 14.95 -4.62 9.10
CA ALA A 537 15.33 -3.28 9.50
C ALA A 537 16.53 -2.80 8.68
N VAL A 538 16.47 -1.55 8.30
CA VAL A 538 17.50 -0.83 7.55
C VAL A 538 17.93 0.39 8.35
N ASP A 539 19.23 0.53 8.54
CA ASP A 539 19.84 1.75 9.05
C ASP A 539 19.81 2.82 7.96
N LEU A 540 19.12 3.92 8.19
CA LEU A 540 18.94 4.97 7.20
C LEU A 540 20.19 5.84 6.99
N ASP A 541 21.10 5.88 7.97
CA ASP A 541 22.34 6.62 7.86
C ASP A 541 23.35 5.93 6.95
N THR A 542 23.43 4.59 7.05
CA THR A 542 24.38 3.78 6.28
C THR A 542 23.77 3.09 5.07
N GLY A 543 22.44 2.90 5.07
CA GLY A 543 21.69 2.11 4.08
C GLY A 543 21.92 0.59 4.20
N ASP A 544 22.49 0.12 5.30
CA ASP A 544 22.76 -1.31 5.52
C ASP A 544 21.59 -1.99 6.24
N HIS A 545 21.40 -3.29 5.98
CA HIS A 545 20.43 -4.08 6.76
C HIS A 545 20.99 -4.33 8.17
N LEU A 546 20.23 -3.94 9.19
CA LEU A 546 20.54 -4.26 10.58
C LEU A 546 20.20 -5.72 10.89
N TRP A 547 19.04 -6.17 10.44
CA TRP A 547 18.57 -7.54 10.60
C TRP A 547 17.49 -7.86 9.55
N ASN A 548 17.30 -9.16 9.29
CA ASN A 548 16.20 -9.72 8.49
C ASN A 548 15.74 -11.01 9.16
N VAL A 549 14.46 -11.07 9.54
CA VAL A 549 13.88 -12.21 10.27
C VAL A 549 12.61 -12.72 9.57
N PRO A 550 12.31 -14.04 9.65
CA PRO A 550 11.05 -14.57 9.17
C PRO A 550 9.86 -13.93 9.90
N LEU A 551 8.85 -13.50 9.13
CA LEU A 551 7.62 -12.93 9.64
C LEU A 551 6.47 -13.93 9.50
N GLY A 552 5.85 -14.32 10.62
CA GLY A 552 4.74 -15.26 10.64
C GLY A 552 5.14 -16.73 10.51
N THR A 553 4.14 -17.59 10.47
CA THR A 553 4.27 -19.03 10.34
C THR A 553 3.18 -19.62 9.45
N SER A 554 3.33 -20.88 9.07
CA SER A 554 2.30 -21.63 8.32
C SER A 554 1.13 -22.13 9.18
N ARG A 555 1.03 -21.74 10.47
CA ARG A 555 0.13 -22.35 11.44
C ARG A 555 -1.33 -22.41 10.99
N ASP A 556 -1.89 -21.31 10.51
CA ASP A 556 -3.32 -21.21 10.19
C ASP A 556 -3.61 -21.44 8.70
N ILE A 557 -2.58 -21.68 7.88
CA ILE A 557 -2.70 -21.93 6.45
C ILE A 557 -2.31 -23.34 6.05
N ALA A 558 -1.67 -24.11 6.92
CA ALA A 558 -1.25 -25.49 6.68
C ALA A 558 -1.89 -26.46 7.69
N PRO A 559 -2.15 -27.73 7.31
CA PRO A 559 -2.63 -28.74 8.25
C PRO A 559 -1.54 -29.11 9.26
N PHE A 560 -1.96 -29.52 10.48
CA PHE A 560 -1.04 -30.12 11.44
C PHE A 560 -0.39 -31.39 10.84
N PRO A 561 0.92 -31.61 10.99
CA PRO A 561 1.88 -30.90 11.87
C PRO A 561 2.71 -29.80 11.20
N LEU A 562 2.35 -29.33 10.02
CA LEU A 562 3.17 -28.41 9.21
C LEU A 562 3.15 -26.94 9.69
N TRP A 563 2.78 -26.69 10.93
CA TRP A 563 2.65 -25.34 11.54
C TRP A 563 3.96 -24.64 11.86
N TRP A 564 5.08 -25.33 11.73
CA TRP A 564 6.40 -24.86 12.17
C TRP A 564 7.21 -24.15 11.08
N ILE A 565 6.71 -24.10 9.84
CA ILE A 565 7.41 -23.39 8.76
C ILE A 565 7.34 -21.92 9.06
N LYS A 566 8.51 -21.28 9.16
CA LYS A 566 8.63 -19.85 9.45
C LYS A 566 8.52 -19.02 8.18
N GLY A 567 7.89 -17.83 8.31
CA GLY A 567 7.64 -16.89 7.24
C GLY A 567 6.33 -17.21 6.51
N ALA A 568 5.35 -16.33 6.63
CA ALA A 568 4.04 -16.45 5.98
C ALA A 568 3.87 -15.31 4.97
N PRO A 569 3.06 -15.48 3.92
CA PRO A 569 2.61 -14.36 3.10
C PRO A 569 2.03 -13.26 4.00
N ASN A 570 2.33 -12.02 3.67
CA ASN A 570 1.96 -10.88 4.49
C ASN A 570 1.59 -9.66 3.62
N MET A 571 0.75 -8.78 4.18
CA MET A 571 0.33 -7.53 3.56
C MET A 571 -0.12 -6.59 4.68
N GLY A 572 -0.07 -5.30 4.52
CA GLY A 572 -0.13 -4.35 5.62
C GLY A 572 1.27 -4.01 6.12
N GLY A 573 1.43 -3.01 6.94
CA GLY A 573 2.71 -2.49 7.37
C GLY A 573 2.97 -2.63 8.87
N PRO A 574 4.19 -2.33 9.31
CA PRO A 574 4.53 -2.18 10.72
C PRO A 574 4.15 -0.80 11.26
N THR A 575 4.12 -0.69 12.60
CA THR A 575 4.12 0.55 13.36
C THR A 575 5.23 0.49 14.39
N VAL A 576 6.02 1.54 14.54
CA VAL A 576 7.11 1.61 15.51
C VAL A 576 6.82 2.62 16.62
N THR A 577 7.37 2.39 17.81
CA THR A 577 7.20 3.27 18.97
C THR A 577 8.52 3.91 19.40
N ALA A 578 8.43 5.04 20.10
CA ALA A 578 9.60 5.73 20.66
C ALA A 578 10.43 4.86 21.61
N THR A 579 9.82 3.84 22.21
CA THR A 579 10.49 2.90 23.12
C THR A 579 11.23 1.78 22.42
N GLY A 580 11.15 1.69 21.07
CA GLY A 580 11.81 0.66 20.28
C GLY A 580 11.02 -0.65 20.16
N VAL A 581 9.70 -0.58 20.17
CA VAL A 581 8.81 -1.71 19.86
C VAL A 581 8.23 -1.54 18.47
N THR A 582 8.34 -2.58 17.64
CA THR A 582 7.71 -2.68 16.32
C THR A 582 6.51 -3.60 16.39
N PHE A 583 5.32 -3.09 16.14
CA PHE A 583 4.08 -3.88 16.03
C PHE A 583 3.79 -4.20 14.57
N ILE A 584 3.31 -5.42 14.28
CA ILE A 584 2.85 -5.82 12.95
C ILE A 584 1.83 -6.95 13.02
N ALA A 585 0.74 -6.83 12.26
CA ALA A 585 -0.35 -7.82 12.17
C ALA A 585 -0.60 -8.29 10.73
N ALA A 586 0.40 -8.21 9.86
CA ALA A 586 0.27 -8.36 8.42
C ALA A 586 0.14 -9.81 7.92
N THR A 587 0.21 -10.83 8.79
CA THR A 587 0.37 -12.22 8.41
C THR A 587 -0.92 -13.03 8.38
N THR A 588 -0.93 -14.09 7.57
CA THR A 588 -2.06 -15.03 7.45
C THR A 588 -2.19 -16.01 8.62
N ASP A 589 -1.30 -15.97 9.61
CA ASP A 589 -1.29 -16.88 10.76
C ASP A 589 -1.95 -16.32 12.04
N TYR A 590 -2.80 -15.31 11.90
CA TYR A 590 -3.69 -14.78 12.92
C TYR A 590 -2.98 -14.29 14.20
N PHE A 591 -1.85 -13.59 14.06
CA PHE A 591 -1.15 -12.98 15.19
C PHE A 591 -0.79 -11.51 14.92
N LEU A 592 -1.05 -10.67 15.90
CA LEU A 592 -0.35 -9.41 16.10
C LEU A 592 0.97 -9.73 16.81
N ARG A 593 2.08 -9.24 16.27
CA ARG A 593 3.43 -9.45 16.84
C ARG A 593 4.06 -8.15 17.25
N ALA A 594 4.89 -8.24 18.28
CA ALA A 594 5.80 -7.18 18.70
C ALA A 594 7.25 -7.66 18.58
N PHE A 595 8.07 -6.83 17.97
CA PHE A 595 9.51 -7.05 17.81
C PHE A 595 10.28 -5.93 18.49
N ASN A 596 11.46 -6.24 19.00
CA ASN A 596 12.42 -5.21 19.36
C ASN A 596 12.97 -4.58 18.07
N THR A 597 12.84 -3.28 17.91
CA THR A 597 13.17 -2.54 16.67
C THR A 597 14.66 -2.62 16.34
N GLU A 598 15.54 -2.63 17.34
CA GLU A 598 17.00 -2.65 17.13
C GLU A 598 17.53 -4.05 16.78
N THR A 599 16.92 -5.12 17.33
CA THR A 599 17.46 -6.48 17.22
C THR A 599 16.67 -7.43 16.34
N GLY A 600 15.43 -7.08 15.97
CA GLY A 600 14.51 -7.98 15.25
C GLY A 600 14.01 -9.17 16.06
N THR A 601 14.23 -9.18 17.38
CA THR A 601 13.76 -10.25 18.25
C THR A 601 12.24 -10.15 18.46
N GLU A 602 11.47 -11.22 18.17
CA GLU A 602 10.04 -11.30 18.54
C GLU A 602 9.93 -11.35 20.07
N ILE A 603 9.38 -10.29 20.68
CA ILE A 603 9.27 -10.13 22.14
C ILE A 603 7.87 -10.42 22.66
N ALA A 604 6.83 -10.34 21.81
CA ALA A 604 5.47 -10.74 22.17
C ALA A 604 4.66 -11.11 20.92
N LYS A 605 3.59 -11.88 21.10
CA LYS A 605 2.57 -12.13 20.07
C LYS A 605 1.22 -12.37 20.69
N PHE A 606 0.17 -11.86 20.06
CA PHE A 606 -1.20 -11.89 20.53
C PHE A 606 -2.10 -12.51 19.46
N ARG A 607 -2.99 -13.40 19.85
CA ARG A 607 -3.91 -14.04 18.93
C ARG A 607 -5.00 -13.07 18.49
N VAL A 608 -5.25 -12.98 17.16
CA VAL A 608 -6.34 -12.20 16.57
C VAL A 608 -7.34 -13.14 15.86
N PRO A 609 -8.59 -12.70 15.63
CA PRO A 609 -9.65 -13.59 15.13
C PRO A 609 -9.45 -14.12 13.72
N THR A 610 -8.66 -13.42 12.89
CA THR A 610 -8.41 -13.73 11.50
C THR A 610 -7.01 -13.27 11.10
N GLY A 611 -6.58 -13.60 9.88
CA GLY A 611 -5.32 -13.05 9.34
C GLY A 611 -5.35 -11.53 9.32
N GLY A 612 -4.26 -10.89 9.75
CA GLY A 612 -4.12 -9.45 9.74
C GLY A 612 -3.83 -8.94 8.32
N HIS A 613 -4.50 -7.86 7.93
CA HIS A 613 -4.24 -7.15 6.67
C HIS A 613 -4.05 -5.65 6.88
N ALA A 614 -4.40 -5.12 8.04
CA ALA A 614 -4.22 -3.71 8.37
C ALA A 614 -2.83 -3.43 8.93
N THR A 615 -2.41 -2.17 8.85
CA THR A 615 -1.31 -1.63 9.66
C THR A 615 -1.88 -1.31 11.05
N PRO A 616 -1.24 -1.75 12.15
CA PRO A 616 -1.71 -1.51 13.51
C PRO A 616 -1.82 -0.05 13.87
#